data_b2e76d5636c1af04ee1c1f844cb2f0b6
#
_entry.id   b2e76d5636c1af04ee1c1f844cb2f0b6
#
_cell.length_a   1.000
_cell.length_b   1.000
_cell.length_c   1.000
_cell.angle_alpha   90.00
_cell.angle_beta   90.00
_cell.angle_gamma   90.00
#
_symmetry.space_group_name_H-M   'P 1'
#
loop_
_entity.id
_entity.type
_entity.pdbx_description
1 polymer ?
#
loop_
_entity_poly.entity_id
_entity_poly.type
_entity_poly.pdbx_seq_one_letter_code
_entity_poly.pdbx_strand_id
1 'polypeptide(L)'
;VAFQEFDNKYINYESELLHLTSDDNEPWVKSYDAWVCGSDQIWNPNYPTATRNAFLQFAPESRRIALSASIGISDVNTMLPEYSEWIGSIPYLSVREERAAEIITELTGKNAEVFLDPTMLISLEKWNQMADQAETKLPSKFAVGYFLGIREKKYDAYIQQEIKGLAYVDLLNGEATEYLKFG
;
A
#
# COMPACT_ATOMS: atom_id res chain seq x y z
N VAL A 1 -3.15 6.28 18.98
CA VAL A 1 -4.57 6.19 19.41
C VAL A 1 -5.46 6.15 18.17
N ALA A 2 -5.50 7.21 17.32
CA ALA A 2 -6.43 7.26 16.18
C ALA A 2 -6.29 6.10 15.18
N PHE A 3 -5.07 5.67 14.85
CA PHE A 3 -4.84 4.49 14.00
C PHE A 3 -5.36 3.21 14.63
N GLN A 4 -5.16 3.01 15.93
CA GLN A 4 -5.62 1.82 16.64
C GLN A 4 -7.16 1.78 16.75
N GLU A 5 -7.81 2.93 16.89
CA GLU A 5 -9.27 3.05 16.86
C GLU A 5 -9.83 2.73 15.47
N PHE A 6 -9.15 3.20 14.41
CA PHE A 6 -9.49 2.85 13.03
C PHE A 6 -9.36 1.34 12.79
N ASP A 7 -8.23 0.76 13.15
CA ASP A 7 -7.98 -0.67 12.99
C ASP A 7 -9.05 -1.50 13.69
N ASN A 8 -9.32 -1.23 14.97
CA ASN A 8 -10.32 -1.93 15.75
C ASN A 8 -11.74 -1.82 15.18
N LYS A 9 -12.03 -0.73 14.47
CA LYS A 9 -13.36 -0.49 13.89
C LYS A 9 -13.56 -1.13 12.52
N TYR A 10 -12.51 -1.17 11.69
CA TYR A 10 -12.63 -1.50 10.28
C TYR A 10 -11.88 -2.76 9.86
N ILE A 11 -10.94 -3.27 10.66
CA ILE A 11 -10.10 -4.41 10.31
C ILE A 11 -10.41 -5.57 11.27
N ASN A 12 -10.83 -6.69 10.70
CA ASN A 12 -10.94 -7.95 11.44
C ASN A 12 -9.63 -8.71 11.27
N TYR A 13 -8.85 -8.78 12.34
CA TYR A 13 -7.62 -9.55 12.34
C TYR A 13 -7.91 -11.04 12.54
N GLU A 14 -7.21 -11.88 11.77
CA GLU A 14 -7.17 -13.31 12.04
C GLU A 14 -6.41 -13.56 13.34
N SER A 15 -6.91 -14.49 14.16
CA SER A 15 -6.27 -14.87 15.43
C SER A 15 -5.07 -15.81 15.21
N GLU A 16 -5.07 -16.54 14.10
CA GLU A 16 -4.00 -17.46 13.76
C GLU A 16 -2.82 -16.73 13.13
N LEU A 17 -1.61 -17.15 13.47
CA LEU A 17 -0.39 -16.57 12.93
C LEU A 17 -0.02 -17.20 11.59
N LEU A 18 0.13 -16.37 10.57
CA LEU A 18 0.65 -16.79 9.28
C LEU A 18 2.16 -16.97 9.35
N HIS A 19 2.63 -18.20 9.23
CA HIS A 19 4.04 -18.55 9.17
C HIS A 19 4.55 -18.72 7.73
N LEU A 20 5.86 -18.63 7.52
CA LEU A 20 6.45 -18.91 6.20
C LEU A 20 6.25 -20.37 5.77
N THR A 21 6.01 -21.27 6.72
CA THR A 21 5.73 -22.69 6.50
C THR A 21 4.24 -23.01 6.42
N SER A 22 3.34 -22.03 6.61
CA SER A 22 1.90 -22.25 6.48
C SER A 22 1.53 -22.71 5.07
N ASP A 23 0.57 -23.59 4.97
CA ASP A 23 0.09 -24.16 3.71
C ASP A 23 -1.45 -24.29 3.69
N ASP A 24 -1.99 -24.78 2.59
CA ASP A 24 -3.42 -24.93 2.38
C ASP A 24 -4.06 -26.11 3.15
N ASN A 25 -3.27 -26.86 3.92
CA ASN A 25 -3.81 -27.91 4.78
C ASN A 25 -4.32 -27.38 6.14
N GLU A 26 -3.91 -26.19 6.53
CA GLU A 26 -4.36 -25.58 7.77
C GLU A 26 -5.87 -25.28 7.73
N PRO A 27 -6.64 -25.70 8.76
CA PRO A 27 -8.10 -25.56 8.77
C PRO A 27 -8.58 -24.12 8.59
N TRP A 28 -7.89 -23.16 9.21
CA TRP A 28 -8.24 -21.75 9.13
C TRP A 28 -8.00 -21.18 7.73
N VAL A 29 -6.97 -21.64 7.00
CA VAL A 29 -6.75 -21.26 5.59
C VAL A 29 -7.92 -21.72 4.73
N LYS A 30 -8.46 -22.91 5.00
CA LYS A 30 -9.61 -23.47 4.25
C LYS A 30 -10.93 -22.78 4.57
N SER A 31 -11.04 -22.10 5.71
CA SER A 31 -12.28 -21.44 6.14
C SER A 31 -12.62 -20.19 5.31
N TYR A 32 -11.66 -19.65 4.56
CA TYR A 32 -11.88 -18.48 3.70
C TYR A 32 -12.16 -18.87 2.25
N ASP A 33 -13.10 -18.18 1.62
CA ASP A 33 -13.47 -18.40 0.22
C ASP A 33 -12.42 -17.86 -0.76
N ALA A 34 -11.71 -16.80 -0.40
CA ALA A 34 -10.66 -16.19 -1.19
C ALA A 34 -9.59 -15.54 -0.30
N TRP A 35 -8.39 -15.46 -0.84
CA TRP A 35 -7.25 -14.77 -0.27
C TRP A 35 -6.82 -13.64 -1.21
N VAL A 36 -6.73 -12.42 -0.68
CA VAL A 36 -6.41 -11.24 -1.48
C VAL A 36 -5.11 -10.64 -0.98
N CYS A 37 -4.20 -10.34 -1.86
CA CYS A 37 -3.01 -9.56 -1.58
C CYS A 37 -2.99 -8.25 -2.38
N GLY A 38 -2.42 -7.22 -1.84
CA GLY A 38 -2.35 -5.86 -2.41
C GLY A 38 -2.83 -4.84 -1.39
N SER A 39 -2.78 -3.55 -1.68
CA SER A 39 -2.39 -2.91 -2.95
C SER A 39 -1.00 -2.30 -2.94
N ASP A 40 -0.32 -2.22 -1.83
CA ASP A 40 0.99 -1.55 -1.70
C ASP A 40 2.11 -2.35 -2.38
N GLN A 41 3.36 -1.88 -2.24
CA GLN A 41 4.57 -2.49 -2.81
C GLN A 41 4.93 -3.82 -2.12
N ILE A 42 3.93 -4.67 -1.94
CA ILE A 42 4.07 -5.97 -1.26
C ILE A 42 4.98 -6.94 -2.00
N TRP A 43 5.19 -6.71 -3.30
CA TRP A 43 6.04 -7.51 -4.17
C TRP A 43 7.39 -6.86 -4.49
N ASN A 44 7.73 -5.75 -3.80
CA ASN A 44 9.01 -5.09 -4.00
C ASN A 44 10.15 -5.96 -3.44
N PRO A 45 11.09 -6.45 -4.29
CA PRO A 45 12.16 -7.35 -3.86
C PRO A 45 13.15 -6.71 -2.87
N ASN A 46 13.14 -5.38 -2.75
CA ASN A 46 13.97 -4.67 -1.79
C ASN A 46 13.39 -4.67 -0.36
N TYR A 47 12.16 -5.19 -0.18
CA TYR A 47 11.53 -5.26 1.13
C TYR A 47 11.60 -6.67 1.72
N PRO A 48 11.99 -6.82 2.99
CA PRO A 48 12.09 -8.14 3.63
C PRO A 48 10.72 -8.84 3.78
N THR A 49 9.63 -8.11 3.62
CA THR A 49 8.26 -8.62 3.66
C THR A 49 7.80 -9.28 2.35
N ALA A 50 8.55 -9.10 1.26
CA ALA A 50 8.25 -9.71 -0.04
C ALA A 50 8.63 -11.20 -0.06
N THR A 51 8.01 -11.98 0.83
CA THR A 51 8.20 -13.42 0.98
C THR A 51 7.08 -14.20 0.28
N ARG A 52 7.16 -15.53 0.25
CA ARG A 52 6.13 -16.39 -0.33
C ARG A 52 4.71 -16.06 0.17
N ASN A 53 4.57 -15.54 1.38
CA ASN A 53 3.27 -15.18 1.95
C ASN A 53 2.65 -13.93 1.29
N ALA A 54 3.47 -12.97 0.84
CA ALA A 54 3.01 -11.82 0.07
C ALA A 54 2.42 -12.23 -1.30
N PHE A 55 2.74 -13.45 -1.76
CA PHE A 55 2.21 -14.05 -2.98
C PHE A 55 1.15 -15.13 -2.70
N LEU A 56 0.62 -15.18 -1.49
CA LEU A 56 -0.45 -16.10 -1.08
C LEU A 56 -0.09 -17.60 -1.25
N GLN A 57 1.20 -17.97 -1.18
CA GLN A 57 1.64 -19.34 -1.42
C GLN A 57 1.21 -20.34 -0.33
N PHE A 58 0.61 -19.86 0.76
CA PHE A 58 -0.03 -20.66 1.80
C PHE A 58 -1.47 -21.05 1.47
N ALA A 59 -2.11 -20.36 0.54
CA ALA A 59 -3.52 -20.56 0.18
C ALA A 59 -3.68 -21.49 -1.02
N PRO A 60 -4.83 -22.16 -1.18
CA PRO A 60 -5.15 -22.90 -2.41
C PRO A 60 -5.05 -22.00 -3.64
N GLU A 61 -4.41 -22.48 -4.70
CA GLU A 61 -4.15 -21.69 -5.92
C GLU A 61 -5.42 -21.05 -6.47
N SER A 62 -6.52 -21.81 -6.53
CA SER A 62 -7.80 -21.35 -7.08
C SER A 62 -8.46 -20.21 -6.29
N ARG A 63 -7.95 -19.89 -5.09
CA ARG A 63 -8.51 -18.88 -4.19
C ARG A 63 -7.61 -17.65 -4.06
N ARG A 64 -6.50 -17.57 -4.81
CA ARG A 64 -5.55 -16.46 -4.76
C ARG A 64 -5.96 -15.35 -5.70
N ILE A 65 -5.97 -14.11 -5.18
CA ILE A 65 -6.30 -12.90 -5.93
C ILE A 65 -5.24 -11.84 -5.61
N ALA A 66 -4.64 -11.26 -6.63
CA ALA A 66 -3.83 -10.04 -6.47
C ALA A 66 -4.66 -8.84 -6.89
N LEU A 67 -4.92 -7.94 -5.96
CA LEU A 67 -5.69 -6.72 -6.18
C LEU A 67 -4.78 -5.50 -6.14
N SER A 68 -4.51 -4.92 -7.31
CA SER A 68 -3.67 -3.73 -7.47
C SER A 68 -2.32 -3.84 -6.77
N ALA A 69 -1.72 -5.04 -6.74
CA ALA A 69 -0.41 -5.24 -6.11
C ALA A 69 0.66 -4.42 -6.83
N SER A 70 1.63 -3.88 -6.07
CA SER A 70 2.73 -3.12 -6.66
C SER A 70 4.07 -3.86 -6.49
N ILE A 71 4.89 -3.81 -7.55
CA ILE A 71 6.26 -4.33 -7.54
C ILE A 71 7.24 -3.22 -7.11
N GLY A 72 6.96 -1.97 -7.44
CA GLY A 72 7.72 -0.80 -7.01
C GLY A 72 9.13 -0.68 -7.59
N ILE A 73 9.47 -1.49 -8.61
CA ILE A 73 10.74 -1.44 -9.34
C ILE A 73 10.49 -1.47 -10.84
N SER A 74 11.51 -1.09 -11.63
CA SER A 74 11.40 -1.06 -13.09
C SER A 74 12.27 -2.12 -13.79
N ASP A 75 13.28 -2.66 -13.10
CA ASP A 75 14.22 -3.64 -13.65
C ASP A 75 13.85 -5.06 -13.23
N VAL A 76 13.38 -5.86 -14.19
CA VAL A 76 13.02 -7.27 -13.98
C VAL A 76 14.19 -8.13 -13.50
N ASN A 77 15.43 -7.76 -13.83
CA ASN A 77 16.61 -8.51 -13.41
C ASN A 77 16.88 -8.43 -11.90
N THR A 78 16.22 -7.54 -11.18
CA THR A 78 16.30 -7.48 -9.72
C THR A 78 15.30 -8.40 -9.02
N MET A 79 14.41 -9.06 -9.78
CA MET A 79 13.44 -10.00 -9.24
C MET A 79 14.11 -11.32 -8.85
N LEU A 80 13.64 -11.93 -7.76
CA LEU A 80 14.08 -13.25 -7.35
C LEU A 80 13.54 -14.33 -8.29
N PRO A 81 14.29 -15.44 -8.54
CA PRO A 81 13.85 -16.51 -9.43
C PRO A 81 12.47 -17.09 -9.08
N GLU A 82 12.14 -17.15 -7.79
CA GLU A 82 10.89 -17.70 -7.26
C GLU A 82 9.65 -16.86 -7.64
N TYR A 83 9.82 -15.58 -7.97
CA TYR A 83 8.70 -14.70 -8.31
C TYR A 83 7.93 -15.17 -9.53
N SER A 84 8.62 -15.74 -10.51
CA SER A 84 7.98 -16.31 -11.69
C SER A 84 6.97 -17.41 -11.33
N GLU A 85 7.35 -18.31 -10.41
CA GLU A 85 6.47 -19.37 -9.92
C GLU A 85 5.35 -18.81 -9.07
N TRP A 86 5.68 -17.95 -8.08
CA TRP A 86 4.71 -17.40 -7.13
C TRP A 86 3.63 -16.56 -7.81
N ILE A 87 4.02 -15.63 -8.69
CA ILE A 87 3.07 -14.83 -9.47
C ILE A 87 2.31 -15.73 -10.46
N GLY A 88 3.03 -16.65 -11.12
CA GLY A 88 2.45 -17.58 -12.07
C GLY A 88 1.33 -18.46 -11.49
N SER A 89 1.36 -18.72 -10.18
CA SER A 89 0.34 -19.51 -9.48
C SER A 89 -0.92 -18.71 -9.09
N ILE A 90 -0.95 -17.39 -9.30
CA ILE A 90 -2.13 -16.56 -8.98
C ILE A 90 -3.04 -16.49 -10.21
N PRO A 91 -4.30 -16.96 -10.14
CA PRO A 91 -5.20 -16.97 -11.29
C PRO A 91 -5.78 -15.58 -11.62
N TYR A 92 -5.97 -14.72 -10.61
CA TYR A 92 -6.56 -13.39 -10.78
C TYR A 92 -5.51 -12.33 -10.44
N LEU A 93 -4.90 -11.74 -11.48
CA LEU A 93 -3.79 -10.81 -11.38
C LEU A 93 -4.24 -9.41 -11.76
N SER A 94 -4.16 -8.49 -10.80
CA SER A 94 -4.15 -7.06 -11.09
C SER A 94 -3.03 -6.36 -10.35
N VAL A 95 -2.50 -5.32 -10.97
CA VAL A 95 -1.39 -4.51 -10.46
C VAL A 95 -1.74 -3.04 -10.52
N ARG A 96 -0.97 -2.20 -9.82
CA ARG A 96 -1.24 -0.77 -9.72
C ARG A 96 -0.58 0.05 -10.83
N GLU A 97 0.49 -0.46 -11.44
CA GLU A 97 1.25 0.25 -12.46
C GLU A 97 1.50 -0.59 -13.71
N GLU A 98 1.54 0.09 -14.87
CA GLU A 98 1.79 -0.51 -16.19
C GLU A 98 3.10 -1.31 -16.21
N ARG A 99 4.17 -0.76 -15.59
CA ARG A 99 5.46 -1.45 -15.55
C ARG A 99 5.40 -2.79 -14.81
N ALA A 100 4.60 -2.89 -13.75
CA ALA A 100 4.40 -4.17 -13.06
C ALA A 100 3.68 -5.20 -13.97
N ALA A 101 2.70 -4.78 -14.77
CA ALA A 101 2.04 -5.67 -15.73
C ALA A 101 3.01 -6.20 -16.79
N GLU A 102 3.89 -5.33 -17.31
CA GLU A 102 4.95 -5.71 -18.24
C GLU A 102 5.91 -6.73 -17.60
N ILE A 103 6.39 -6.46 -16.37
CA ILE A 103 7.27 -7.37 -15.62
C ILE A 103 6.60 -8.74 -15.42
N ILE A 104 5.32 -8.77 -15.07
CA ILE A 104 4.57 -10.04 -14.92
C ILE A 104 4.55 -10.81 -16.24
N THR A 105 4.30 -10.11 -17.35
CA THR A 105 4.32 -10.74 -18.67
C THR A 105 5.70 -11.28 -19.03
N GLU A 106 6.76 -10.52 -18.74
CA GLU A 106 8.15 -10.93 -18.97
C GLU A 106 8.52 -12.19 -18.14
N LEU A 107 8.08 -12.25 -16.88
CA LEU A 107 8.42 -13.35 -15.96
C LEU A 107 7.59 -14.61 -16.17
N THR A 108 6.31 -14.46 -16.46
CA THR A 108 5.33 -15.56 -16.36
C THR A 108 4.61 -15.88 -17.66
N GLY A 109 4.67 -15.00 -18.64
CA GLY A 109 3.83 -15.05 -19.85
C GLY A 109 2.35 -14.72 -19.61
N LYS A 110 1.93 -14.41 -18.37
CA LYS A 110 0.54 -14.03 -18.06
C LYS A 110 0.32 -12.53 -18.22
N ASN A 111 -0.92 -12.16 -18.52
CA ASN A 111 -1.34 -10.76 -18.46
C ASN A 111 -1.85 -10.43 -17.06
N ALA A 112 -1.59 -9.20 -16.61
CA ALA A 112 -2.19 -8.62 -15.42
C ALA A 112 -2.99 -7.37 -15.80
N GLU A 113 -4.17 -7.21 -15.20
CA GLU A 113 -4.97 -5.99 -15.37
C GLU A 113 -4.33 -4.85 -14.56
N VAL A 114 -4.42 -3.62 -15.09
CA VAL A 114 -3.93 -2.45 -14.34
C VAL A 114 -5.13 -1.74 -13.72
N PHE A 115 -5.19 -1.77 -12.39
CA PHE A 115 -6.24 -1.13 -11.60
C PHE A 115 -5.67 -0.05 -10.70
N LEU A 116 -6.46 0.98 -10.45
CA LEU A 116 -6.13 1.99 -9.45
C LEU A 116 -6.04 1.36 -8.05
N ASP A 117 -5.34 2.05 -7.15
CA ASP A 117 -5.32 1.67 -5.74
C ASP A 117 -6.75 1.57 -5.18
N PRO A 118 -7.10 0.52 -4.43
CA PRO A 118 -8.44 0.33 -3.88
C PRO A 118 -8.97 1.48 -3.04
N THR A 119 -8.10 2.32 -2.48
CA THR A 119 -8.52 3.54 -1.77
C THR A 119 -9.28 4.50 -2.68
N MET A 120 -9.05 4.45 -3.99
CA MET A 120 -9.78 5.25 -4.98
C MET A 120 -11.20 4.73 -5.25
N LEU A 121 -11.55 3.55 -4.76
CA LEU A 121 -12.92 3.00 -4.84
C LEU A 121 -13.84 3.56 -3.75
N ILE A 122 -13.27 4.18 -2.72
CA ILE A 122 -14.03 4.79 -1.65
C ILE A 122 -14.66 6.08 -2.18
N SER A 123 -15.99 6.22 -2.03
CA SER A 123 -16.70 7.40 -2.50
C SER A 123 -16.24 8.70 -1.78
N LEU A 124 -16.30 9.81 -2.49
CA LEU A 124 -15.99 11.13 -1.92
C LEU A 124 -16.83 11.42 -0.67
N GLU A 125 -18.09 11.01 -0.66
CA GLU A 125 -18.97 11.14 0.50
C GLU A 125 -18.39 10.43 1.72
N LYS A 126 -17.88 9.21 1.55
CA LYS A 126 -17.27 8.42 2.61
C LYS A 126 -15.99 9.08 3.13
N TRP A 127 -15.16 9.58 2.22
CA TRP A 127 -13.95 10.35 2.58
C TRP A 127 -14.30 11.61 3.37
N ASN A 128 -15.33 12.36 2.95
CA ASN A 128 -15.78 13.56 3.67
C ASN A 128 -16.31 13.20 5.06
N GLN A 129 -17.11 12.14 5.19
CA GLN A 129 -17.59 11.66 6.50
C GLN A 129 -16.44 11.31 7.45
N MET A 130 -15.35 10.74 6.94
CA MET A 130 -14.17 10.47 7.76
C MET A 130 -13.42 11.73 8.11
N ALA A 131 -13.26 12.66 7.18
CA ALA A 131 -12.60 13.94 7.41
C ALA A 131 -13.35 14.80 8.44
N ASP A 132 -14.69 14.81 8.42
CA ASP A 132 -15.52 15.54 9.35
C ASP A 132 -15.40 15.02 10.80
N GLN A 133 -14.96 13.79 10.99
CA GLN A 133 -14.69 13.20 12.31
C GLN A 133 -13.29 13.55 12.85
N ALA A 134 -12.44 14.19 12.04
CA ALA A 134 -11.11 14.58 12.48
C ALA A 134 -11.19 15.74 13.48
N GLU A 135 -10.62 15.53 14.66
CA GLU A 135 -10.54 16.56 15.70
C GLU A 135 -9.51 17.66 15.39
N THR A 136 -8.69 17.45 14.38
CA THR A 136 -7.61 18.36 14.00
C THR A 136 -8.17 19.64 13.39
N LYS A 137 -7.95 20.77 14.05
CA LYS A 137 -8.34 22.09 13.54
C LYS A 137 -7.30 22.58 12.55
N LEU A 138 -7.58 22.45 11.28
CA LEU A 138 -6.75 22.98 10.20
C LEU A 138 -7.17 24.40 9.85
N PRO A 139 -6.25 25.27 9.42
CA PRO A 139 -6.58 26.54 8.81
C PRO A 139 -7.48 26.34 7.58
N SER A 140 -8.30 27.34 7.26
CA SER A 140 -9.21 27.28 6.09
C SER A 140 -8.49 27.16 4.75
N LYS A 141 -7.24 27.61 4.70
CA LYS A 141 -6.34 27.46 3.54
C LYS A 141 -4.96 27.05 4.03
N PHE A 142 -4.44 25.98 3.51
CA PHE A 142 -3.13 25.46 3.87
C PHE A 142 -2.51 24.69 2.71
N ALA A 143 -1.19 24.54 2.77
CA ALA A 143 -0.43 23.62 1.93
C ALA A 143 -0.02 22.40 2.76
N VAL A 144 0.00 21.23 2.13
CA VAL A 144 0.39 19.97 2.77
C VAL A 144 1.72 19.53 2.20
N GLY A 145 2.68 19.20 3.10
CA GLY A 145 3.91 18.53 2.76
C GLY A 145 3.83 17.04 3.12
N TYR A 146 4.24 16.21 2.18
CA TYR A 146 4.36 14.77 2.36
C TYR A 146 5.72 14.31 1.84
N PHE A 147 6.66 14.09 2.74
CA PHE A 147 8.02 13.67 2.40
C PHE A 147 8.29 12.29 2.98
N LEU A 148 8.66 11.36 2.14
CA LEU A 148 9.17 10.06 2.56
C LEU A 148 10.65 10.19 2.93
N GLY A 149 10.96 10.13 4.22
CA GLY A 149 12.30 10.30 4.75
C GLY A 149 12.60 11.74 5.21
N ILE A 150 13.89 12.05 5.36
CA ILE A 150 14.34 13.34 5.89
C ILE A 150 14.20 14.40 4.81
N ARG A 151 13.40 15.44 5.09
CA ARG A 151 13.29 16.60 4.20
C ARG A 151 14.60 17.40 4.25
N GLU A 152 15.26 17.55 3.09
CA GLU A 152 16.45 18.37 2.99
C GLU A 152 16.09 19.86 3.06
N LYS A 153 16.85 20.64 3.83
CA LYS A 153 16.64 22.11 4.02
C LYS A 153 16.61 22.90 2.70
N LYS A 154 17.23 22.39 1.63
CA LYS A 154 17.19 23.04 0.31
C LYS A 154 15.78 23.24 -0.23
N TYR A 155 14.83 22.40 0.18
CA TYR A 155 13.42 22.52 -0.23
C TYR A 155 12.65 23.60 0.52
N ASP A 156 13.13 24.05 1.70
CA ASP A 156 12.41 25.02 2.53
C ASP A 156 12.20 26.36 1.82
N ALA A 157 13.22 26.88 1.15
CA ALA A 157 13.10 28.12 0.37
C ALA A 157 12.10 28.01 -0.78
N TYR A 158 12.11 26.88 -1.49
CA TYR A 158 11.15 26.60 -2.55
C TYR A 158 9.73 26.52 -2.02
N ILE A 159 9.52 25.76 -0.94
CA ILE A 159 8.21 25.62 -0.29
C ILE A 159 7.68 27.01 0.13
N GLN A 160 8.50 27.84 0.80
CA GLN A 160 8.12 29.19 1.21
C GLN A 160 7.69 30.05 0.04
N GLN A 161 8.39 29.97 -1.08
CA GLN A 161 8.08 30.69 -2.30
C GLN A 161 6.73 30.26 -2.90
N GLU A 162 6.45 28.96 -2.92
CA GLU A 162 5.25 28.40 -3.56
C GLU A 162 3.98 28.57 -2.69
N ILE A 163 4.11 28.39 -1.38
CA ILE A 163 2.92 28.48 -0.49
C ILE A 163 2.43 29.91 -0.27
N LYS A 164 3.23 30.95 -0.57
CA LYS A 164 2.83 32.37 -0.53
C LYS A 164 2.07 32.80 0.71
N GLY A 165 2.57 32.43 1.89
CA GLY A 165 1.95 32.78 3.17
C GLY A 165 0.77 31.90 3.59
N LEU A 166 0.50 30.80 2.93
CA LEU A 166 -0.39 29.76 3.45
C LEU A 166 0.23 29.08 4.68
N ALA A 167 -0.61 28.59 5.56
CA ALA A 167 -0.15 27.67 6.61
C ALA A 167 0.40 26.39 5.97
N TYR A 168 1.48 25.86 6.54
CA TYR A 168 2.10 24.61 6.07
C TYR A 168 1.87 23.49 7.08
N VAL A 169 1.40 22.35 6.61
CA VAL A 169 1.17 21.15 7.40
C VAL A 169 2.07 20.03 6.88
N ASP A 170 2.97 19.53 7.71
CA ASP A 170 3.83 18.39 7.38
C ASP A 170 3.24 17.10 7.96
N LEU A 171 2.92 16.13 7.10
CA LEU A 171 2.20 14.92 7.50
C LEU A 171 3.09 13.85 8.16
N LEU A 172 4.41 13.87 7.96
CA LEU A 172 5.29 12.78 8.38
C LEU A 172 6.30 13.14 9.46
N ASN A 173 6.38 14.40 9.89
CA ASN A 173 7.20 14.75 11.04
C ASN A 173 6.48 14.32 12.31
N GLY A 174 6.79 13.13 12.83
CA GLY A 174 6.16 12.47 13.97
C GLY A 174 6.20 13.21 15.30
N GLU A 175 6.68 14.46 15.31
CA GLU A 175 6.61 15.40 16.44
C GLU A 175 5.66 16.56 16.18
N ALA A 176 5.02 16.62 15.01
CA ALA A 176 4.41 17.85 14.55
C ALA A 176 2.90 17.82 14.56
N THR A 177 2.35 18.23 15.61
CA THR A 177 1.12 19.03 15.62
C THR A 177 1.41 20.53 15.61
N GLU A 178 2.64 20.96 15.43
CA GLU A 178 2.97 22.36 15.24
C GLU A 178 2.94 22.73 13.76
N TYR A 179 1.95 23.54 13.40
CA TYR A 179 1.93 24.22 12.12
C TYR A 179 3.17 25.07 11.99
N LEU A 180 4.08 24.72 11.10
CA LEU A 180 5.19 25.61 10.76
C LEU A 180 4.58 26.84 10.10
N LYS A 181 4.43 27.91 10.85
CA LYS A 181 4.15 29.23 10.29
C LYS A 181 5.44 29.74 9.66
N PHE A 182 5.49 29.65 8.37
CA PHE A 182 6.46 30.42 7.62
C PHE A 182 5.95 31.86 7.57
N GLY A 183 6.58 32.74 8.39
CA GLY A 183 6.29 34.17 8.44
C GLY A 183 6.78 34.92 7.22
#